data_90b16bc2b1a9b0f57d9d3d72b1225032
#
_entry.id   90b16bc2b1a9b0f57d9d3d72b1225032
#
_cell.length_a   1.000
_cell.length_b   1.000
_cell.length_c   1.000
_cell.angle_alpha   90.00
_cell.angle_beta   90.00
_cell.angle_gamma   90.00
#
_symmetry.space_group_name_H-M   'P 1'
#
loop_
_entity.id
_entity.type
_entity.pdbx_description
1 polymer ?
#
loop_
_entity_poly.entity_id
_entity_poly.type
_entity_poly.pdbx_seq_one_letter_code
_entity_poly.pdbx_strand_id
1 'polypeptide(L)'
;MIFVKSLRRDLGNLAGIVFATLFTIMVTTTLIRLLGRAAGGRVDTASVLPLIAFSAINLLPVLLVLTLYVTVLMAIARAYRDSEMVIWFASGRSLASWIRPVLGFAAPFIALIALIALFVAPWANRQSAEYMQRFEQREDVSMIAPGQFRESASATRVF
;
A
#
# COMPACT_ATOMS: atom_id res chain seq x y z
N MET A 1 20.12 25.68 -12.13
CA MET A 1 18.83 24.98 -12.38
C MET A 1 18.96 23.53 -12.85
N ILE A 2 20.10 23.12 -13.42
CA ILE A 2 20.33 21.74 -13.95
C ILE A 2 20.36 20.70 -12.82
N PHE A 3 20.99 20.99 -11.70
CA PHE A 3 21.12 20.10 -10.54
C PHE A 3 19.78 19.67 -9.93
N VAL A 4 18.83 20.59 -9.72
CA VAL A 4 17.51 20.26 -9.15
C VAL A 4 16.71 19.36 -10.09
N LYS A 5 16.86 19.53 -11.40
CA LYS A 5 16.18 18.72 -12.40
C LYS A 5 16.77 17.30 -12.46
N SER A 6 18.10 17.18 -12.36
CA SER A 6 18.79 15.88 -12.30
C SER A 6 18.42 15.13 -11.02
N LEU A 7 18.47 15.79 -9.87
CA LEU A 7 18.12 15.22 -8.58
C LEU A 7 16.68 14.70 -8.56
N ARG A 8 15.71 15.46 -9.11
CA ARG A 8 14.32 15.01 -9.19
C ARG A 8 14.15 13.79 -10.09
N ARG A 9 14.90 13.70 -11.18
CA ARG A 9 14.89 12.54 -12.08
C ARG A 9 15.45 11.31 -11.39
N ASP A 10 16.55 11.47 -10.67
CA ASP A 10 17.19 10.37 -9.93
C ASP A 10 16.29 9.88 -8.78
N LEU A 11 15.70 10.82 -8.03
CA LEU A 11 14.69 10.48 -7.01
C LEU A 11 13.48 9.76 -7.63
N GLY A 12 13.00 10.19 -8.80
CA GLY A 12 11.90 9.54 -9.50
C GLY A 12 12.23 8.12 -9.93
N ASN A 13 13.42 7.90 -10.49
CA ASN A 13 13.87 6.56 -10.89
C ASN A 13 14.02 5.62 -9.68
N LEU A 14 14.64 6.11 -8.59
CA LEU A 14 14.76 5.35 -7.34
C LEU A 14 13.38 5.04 -6.75
N ALA A 15 12.47 6.02 -6.70
CA ALA A 15 11.11 5.82 -6.23
C ALA A 15 10.37 4.76 -7.04
N GLY A 16 10.53 4.76 -8.36
CA GLY A 16 9.94 3.74 -9.23
C GLY A 16 10.44 2.33 -8.92
N ILE A 17 11.75 2.15 -8.73
CA ILE A 17 12.35 0.85 -8.41
C ILE A 17 11.89 0.37 -7.03
N VAL A 18 11.96 1.24 -6.02
CA VAL A 18 11.55 0.93 -4.65
C VAL A 18 10.07 0.59 -4.60
N PHE A 19 9.22 1.40 -5.26
CA PHE A 19 7.79 1.14 -5.33
C PHE A 19 7.47 -0.20 -5.99
N ALA A 20 8.07 -0.48 -7.16
CA ALA A 20 7.86 -1.74 -7.87
C ALA A 20 8.25 -2.95 -7.02
N THR A 21 9.38 -2.87 -6.31
CA THR A 21 9.84 -3.94 -5.41
C THR A 21 8.87 -4.16 -4.27
N LEU A 22 8.50 -3.11 -3.55
CA LEU A 22 7.57 -3.18 -2.42
C LEU A 22 6.17 -3.63 -2.86
N PHE A 23 5.70 -3.14 -4.00
CA PHE A 23 4.41 -3.52 -4.57
C PHE A 23 4.37 -5.00 -4.94
N THR A 24 5.41 -5.51 -5.57
CA THR A 24 5.53 -6.94 -5.91
C THR A 24 5.50 -7.82 -4.65
N ILE A 25 6.26 -7.46 -3.62
CA ILE A 25 6.26 -8.18 -2.34
C ILE A 25 4.87 -8.16 -1.71
N MET A 26 4.21 -7.00 -1.71
CA MET A 26 2.87 -6.84 -1.14
C MET A 26 1.83 -7.68 -1.89
N VAL A 27 1.82 -7.64 -3.22
CA VAL A 27 0.87 -8.41 -4.04
C VAL A 27 1.09 -9.90 -3.82
N THR A 28 2.36 -10.37 -3.83
CA THR A 28 2.69 -11.77 -3.62
C THR A 28 2.24 -12.26 -2.24
N THR A 29 2.54 -11.51 -1.18
CA THR A 29 2.13 -11.87 0.18
C THR A 29 0.61 -11.85 0.36
N THR A 30 -0.08 -10.90 -0.24
CA THR A 30 -1.55 -10.82 -0.22
C THR A 30 -2.18 -11.97 -0.97
N LEU A 31 -1.63 -12.32 -2.13
CA LEU A 31 -2.07 -13.48 -2.93
C LEU A 31 -1.96 -14.78 -2.14
N ILE A 32 -0.79 -15.06 -1.55
CA ILE A 32 -0.56 -16.26 -0.72
C ILE A 32 -1.56 -16.31 0.44
N ARG A 33 -1.78 -15.19 1.13
CA ARG A 33 -2.70 -15.10 2.25
C ARG A 33 -4.16 -15.36 1.84
N LEU A 34 -4.60 -14.80 0.72
CA LEU A 34 -5.97 -14.98 0.23
C LEU A 34 -6.20 -16.39 -0.34
N LEU A 35 -5.22 -16.96 -1.04
CA LEU A 35 -5.29 -18.35 -1.48
C LEU A 35 -5.36 -19.32 -0.31
N GLY A 36 -4.58 -19.05 0.76
CA GLY A 36 -4.67 -19.83 2.00
C GLY A 36 -6.06 -19.77 2.65
N ARG A 37 -6.71 -18.60 2.63
CA ARG A 37 -8.10 -18.45 3.13
C ARG A 37 -9.12 -19.15 2.23
N ALA A 38 -8.93 -19.10 0.91
CA ALA A 38 -9.78 -19.78 -0.04
C ALA A 38 -9.65 -21.31 0.09
N ALA A 39 -8.44 -21.84 0.24
CA ALA A 39 -8.20 -23.25 0.49
C ALA A 39 -8.81 -23.75 1.81
N GLY A 40 -8.89 -22.85 2.83
CA GLY A 40 -9.57 -23.11 4.11
C GLY A 40 -11.09 -22.93 4.08
N GLY A 41 -11.70 -22.69 2.90
CA GLY A 41 -13.14 -22.49 2.74
C GLY A 41 -13.67 -21.16 3.29
N ARG A 42 -12.82 -20.24 3.68
CA ARG A 42 -13.20 -18.94 4.29
C ARG A 42 -13.48 -17.83 3.27
N VAL A 43 -13.17 -18.05 2.01
CA VAL A 43 -13.36 -17.10 0.91
C VAL A 43 -13.65 -17.88 -0.36
N ASP A 44 -14.66 -17.45 -1.12
CA ASP A 44 -14.94 -18.00 -2.44
C ASP A 44 -13.77 -17.71 -3.39
N THR A 45 -13.32 -18.72 -4.13
CA THR A 45 -12.27 -18.60 -5.14
C THR A 45 -12.55 -17.54 -6.19
N ALA A 46 -13.81 -17.33 -6.55
CA ALA A 46 -14.22 -16.26 -7.47
C ALA A 46 -14.02 -14.85 -6.89
N SER A 47 -14.03 -14.72 -5.56
CA SER A 47 -13.87 -13.43 -4.86
C SER A 47 -12.41 -13.08 -4.55
N VAL A 48 -11.46 -14.00 -4.79
CA VAL A 48 -10.03 -13.77 -4.48
C VAL A 48 -9.48 -12.58 -5.27
N LEU A 49 -9.76 -12.50 -6.56
CA LEU A 49 -9.23 -11.42 -7.41
C LEU A 49 -9.75 -10.02 -7.02
N PRO A 50 -11.07 -9.79 -6.82
CA PRO A 50 -11.57 -8.55 -6.29
C PRO A 50 -10.97 -8.18 -4.93
N LEU A 51 -10.83 -9.13 -4.02
CA LEU A 51 -10.26 -8.90 -2.69
C LEU A 51 -8.78 -8.50 -2.74
N ILE A 52 -8.00 -9.06 -3.67
CA ILE A 52 -6.61 -8.62 -3.92
C ILE A 52 -6.61 -7.14 -4.36
N ALA A 53 -7.47 -6.78 -5.30
CA ALA A 53 -7.54 -5.41 -5.82
C ALA A 53 -7.90 -4.41 -4.70
N PHE A 54 -8.91 -4.69 -3.88
CA PHE A 54 -9.29 -3.84 -2.76
C PHE A 54 -8.21 -3.78 -1.68
N SER A 55 -7.55 -4.91 -1.39
CA SER A 55 -6.43 -4.95 -0.44
C SER A 55 -5.24 -4.13 -0.93
N ALA A 56 -4.95 -4.19 -2.24
CA ALA A 56 -3.90 -3.38 -2.86
C ALA A 56 -4.20 -1.88 -2.72
N ILE A 57 -5.43 -1.45 -3.02
CA ILE A 57 -5.86 -0.06 -2.90
C ILE A 57 -5.72 0.42 -1.44
N ASN A 58 -6.13 -0.39 -0.48
CA ASN A 58 -6.08 -0.04 0.93
C ASN A 58 -4.64 0.10 1.47
N LEU A 59 -3.70 -0.72 0.99
CA LEU A 59 -2.30 -0.68 1.38
C LEU A 59 -1.47 0.34 0.58
N LEU A 60 -2.01 0.88 -0.51
CA LEU A 60 -1.31 1.80 -1.41
C LEU A 60 -0.80 3.06 -0.70
N PRO A 61 -1.54 3.73 0.22
CA PRO A 61 -1.01 4.87 0.97
C PRO A 61 0.23 4.51 1.78
N VAL A 62 0.22 3.38 2.46
CA VAL A 62 1.35 2.91 3.28
C VAL A 62 2.56 2.61 2.41
N LEU A 63 2.36 1.96 1.26
CA LEU A 63 3.42 1.69 0.28
C LEU A 63 4.04 2.98 -0.25
N LEU A 64 3.23 3.98 -0.57
CA LEU A 64 3.72 5.27 -1.07
C LEU A 64 4.53 6.02 -0.01
N VAL A 65 4.08 6.03 1.26
CA VAL A 65 4.85 6.62 2.37
C VAL A 65 6.19 5.93 2.53
N LEU A 66 6.19 4.59 2.54
CA LEU A 66 7.41 3.80 2.69
C LEU A 66 8.35 3.99 1.49
N THR A 67 7.81 4.04 0.27
CA THR A 67 8.56 4.33 -0.94
C THR A 67 9.23 5.70 -0.87
N LEU A 68 8.49 6.72 -0.47
CA LEU A 68 9.02 8.08 -0.32
C LEU A 68 10.15 8.12 0.71
N TYR A 69 9.93 7.50 1.87
CA TYR A 69 10.92 7.44 2.95
C TYR A 69 12.21 6.76 2.50
N VAL A 70 12.11 5.54 1.96
CA VAL A 70 13.28 4.77 1.48
C VAL A 70 14.00 5.50 0.35
N THR A 71 13.27 6.08 -0.59
CA THR A 71 13.84 6.84 -1.71
C THR A 71 14.68 8.02 -1.23
N VAL A 72 14.13 8.82 -0.32
CA VAL A 72 14.85 9.98 0.24
C VAL A 72 16.08 9.53 1.04
N LEU A 73 15.94 8.48 1.85
CA LEU A 73 17.04 7.93 2.62
C LEU A 73 18.18 7.43 1.73
N MET A 74 17.84 6.66 0.68
CA MET A 74 18.82 6.14 -0.27
C MET A 74 19.51 7.26 -1.06
N ALA A 75 18.77 8.29 -1.47
CA ALA A 75 19.35 9.42 -2.19
C ALA A 75 20.33 10.20 -1.33
N ILE A 76 20.01 10.44 -0.06
CA ILE A 76 20.91 11.10 0.89
C ILE A 76 22.13 10.21 1.16
N ALA A 77 21.94 8.93 1.43
CA ALA A 77 23.02 7.98 1.67
C ALA A 77 23.99 7.90 0.47
N ARG A 78 23.46 7.90 -0.75
CA ARG A 78 24.25 7.93 -1.98
C ARG A 78 25.08 9.21 -2.07
N ALA A 79 24.47 10.38 -1.85
CA ALA A 79 25.16 11.65 -1.93
C ALA A 79 26.31 11.76 -0.92
N TYR A 80 26.17 11.14 0.27
CA TYR A 80 27.26 11.03 1.24
C TYR A 80 28.36 10.08 0.77
N ARG A 81 28.01 8.90 0.25
CA ARG A 81 28.95 7.89 -0.21
C ARG A 81 29.77 8.36 -1.40
N ASP A 82 29.13 9.07 -2.34
CA ASP A 82 29.76 9.56 -3.56
C ASP A 82 30.53 10.90 -3.32
N SER A 83 30.67 11.30 -2.04
CA SER A 83 31.37 12.53 -1.62
C SER A 83 30.79 13.83 -2.22
N GLU A 84 29.61 13.79 -2.79
CA GLU A 84 28.94 14.98 -3.33
C GLU A 84 28.65 16.00 -2.23
N MET A 85 28.42 15.55 -1.00
CA MET A 85 28.22 16.42 0.17
C MET A 85 29.45 17.23 0.53
N VAL A 86 30.66 16.71 0.32
CA VAL A 86 31.91 17.43 0.55
C VAL A 86 32.01 18.66 -0.36
N ILE A 87 31.66 18.48 -1.64
CA ILE A 87 31.63 19.57 -2.63
C ILE A 87 30.58 20.62 -2.26
N TRP A 88 29.43 20.18 -1.75
CA TRP A 88 28.37 21.06 -1.28
C TRP A 88 28.81 21.93 -0.10
N PHE A 89 29.45 21.35 0.91
CA PHE A 89 29.94 22.05 2.06
C PHE A 89 31.09 23.01 1.69
N ALA A 90 32.00 22.59 0.81
CA ALA A 90 33.07 23.40 0.30
C ALA A 90 32.57 24.64 -0.47
N SER A 91 31.38 24.54 -1.11
CA SER A 91 30.71 25.68 -1.77
C SER A 91 29.94 26.61 -0.81
N GLY A 92 30.04 26.40 0.52
CA GLY A 92 29.35 27.20 1.53
C GLY A 92 27.85 26.94 1.69
N ARG A 93 27.34 25.88 1.09
CA ARG A 93 25.91 25.50 1.17
C ARG A 93 25.66 24.58 2.36
N SER A 94 24.64 24.90 3.14
CA SER A 94 24.23 24.08 4.28
C SER A 94 23.33 22.89 3.83
N LEU A 95 23.26 21.86 4.67
CA LEU A 95 22.31 20.73 4.52
C LEU A 95 20.86 21.20 4.37
N ALA A 96 20.51 22.32 5.00
CA ALA A 96 19.16 22.89 4.88
C ALA A 96 18.78 23.26 3.44
N SER A 97 19.75 23.48 2.55
CA SER A 97 19.47 23.75 1.13
C SER A 97 18.93 22.53 0.36
N TRP A 98 19.11 21.31 0.90
CA TRP A 98 18.55 20.08 0.36
C TRP A 98 17.05 19.89 0.67
N ILE A 99 16.56 20.54 1.72
CA ILE A 99 15.16 20.42 2.13
C ILE A 99 14.21 20.88 1.01
N ARG A 100 14.52 22.00 0.35
CA ARG A 100 13.66 22.53 -0.72
C ARG A 100 13.47 21.57 -1.90
N PRO A 101 14.51 21.01 -2.54
CA PRO A 101 14.33 20.07 -3.65
C PRO A 101 13.68 18.76 -3.20
N VAL A 102 13.96 18.26 -2.00
CA VAL A 102 13.35 17.06 -1.44
C VAL A 102 11.87 17.29 -1.16
N LEU A 103 11.49 18.38 -0.51
CA LEU A 103 10.09 18.74 -0.31
C LEU A 103 9.36 18.98 -1.63
N GLY A 104 9.99 19.58 -2.62
CA GLY A 104 9.41 19.77 -3.94
C GLY A 104 9.19 18.46 -4.71
N PHE A 105 9.94 17.40 -4.39
CA PHE A 105 9.70 16.04 -4.88
C PHE A 105 8.62 15.34 -4.05
N ALA A 106 8.65 15.49 -2.73
CA ALA A 106 7.72 14.85 -1.81
C ALA A 106 6.29 15.41 -1.91
N ALA A 107 6.12 16.69 -2.20
CA ALA A 107 4.82 17.36 -2.24
C ALA A 107 3.76 16.65 -3.11
N PRO A 108 4.04 16.27 -4.38
CA PRO A 108 3.06 15.54 -5.20
C PRO A 108 2.76 14.15 -4.64
N PHE A 109 3.72 13.47 -4.02
CA PHE A 109 3.49 12.18 -3.35
C PHE A 109 2.59 12.35 -2.14
N ILE A 110 2.84 13.36 -1.31
CA ILE A 110 2.01 13.67 -0.13
C ILE A 110 0.57 13.98 -0.54
N ALA A 111 0.39 14.79 -1.59
CA ALA A 111 -0.93 15.09 -2.12
C ALA A 111 -1.64 13.83 -2.64
N LEU A 112 -0.94 12.98 -3.37
CA LEU A 112 -1.47 11.70 -3.87
C LEU A 112 -1.84 10.76 -2.72
N ILE A 113 -0.97 10.62 -1.71
CA ILE A 113 -1.21 9.80 -0.52
C ILE A 113 -2.45 10.29 0.21
N ALA A 114 -2.57 11.60 0.44
CA ALA A 114 -3.73 12.20 1.10
C ALA A 114 -5.02 11.93 0.33
N LEU A 115 -5.00 12.08 -0.99
CA LEU A 115 -6.15 11.82 -1.84
C LEU A 115 -6.59 10.35 -1.76
N ILE A 116 -5.65 9.42 -1.87
CA ILE A 116 -5.95 7.98 -1.79
C ILE A 116 -6.44 7.62 -0.38
N ALA A 117 -5.77 8.10 0.67
CA ALA A 117 -6.11 7.76 2.06
C ALA A 117 -7.48 8.31 2.48
N LEU A 118 -7.86 9.50 2.00
CA LEU A 118 -9.10 10.14 2.42
C LEU A 118 -10.31 9.71 1.58
N PHE A 119 -10.14 9.41 0.30
CA PHE A 119 -11.24 9.14 -0.62
C PHE A 119 -11.29 7.68 -1.09
N VAL A 120 -10.16 7.14 -1.53
CA VAL A 120 -10.13 5.83 -2.20
C VAL A 120 -10.09 4.68 -1.19
N ALA A 121 -9.28 4.79 -0.14
CA ALA A 121 -9.14 3.75 0.87
C ALA A 121 -10.45 3.47 1.64
N PRO A 122 -11.22 4.46 2.13
CA PRO A 122 -12.48 4.19 2.81
C PRO A 122 -13.53 3.58 1.88
N TRP A 123 -13.54 3.96 0.60
CA TRP A 123 -14.40 3.34 -0.40
C TRP A 123 -14.04 1.87 -0.61
N ALA A 124 -12.75 1.55 -0.81
CA ALA A 124 -12.27 0.19 -0.99
C ALA A 124 -12.54 -0.71 0.22
N ASN A 125 -12.43 -0.16 1.45
CA ASN A 125 -12.73 -0.87 2.68
C ASN A 125 -14.21 -1.25 2.79
N ARG A 126 -15.11 -0.34 2.45
CA ARG A 126 -16.56 -0.62 2.44
C ARG A 126 -16.89 -1.72 1.45
N GLN A 127 -16.33 -1.63 0.25
CA GLN A 127 -16.57 -2.61 -0.81
C GLN A 127 -16.04 -4.01 -0.42
N SER A 128 -14.84 -4.09 0.17
CA SER A 128 -14.29 -5.37 0.61
C SER A 128 -15.09 -6.00 1.76
N ALA A 129 -15.62 -5.18 2.68
CA ALA A 129 -16.49 -5.64 3.76
C ALA A 129 -17.81 -6.22 3.23
N GLU A 130 -18.43 -5.60 2.21
CA GLU A 130 -19.64 -6.13 1.58
C GLU A 130 -19.40 -7.50 0.91
N TYR A 131 -18.25 -7.70 0.25
CA TYR A 131 -17.90 -9.00 -0.33
C TYR A 131 -17.77 -10.08 0.73
N MET A 132 -17.13 -9.77 1.87
CA MET A 132 -16.99 -10.70 3.00
C MET A 132 -18.35 -11.05 3.62
N GLN A 133 -19.21 -10.06 3.86
CA GLN A 133 -20.54 -10.27 4.45
C GLN A 133 -21.44 -11.12 3.55
N ARG A 134 -21.40 -10.89 2.24
CA ARG A 134 -22.17 -11.71 1.27
C ARG A 134 -21.73 -13.17 1.27
N PHE A 135 -20.45 -13.43 1.53
CA PHE A 135 -19.93 -14.79 1.63
C PHE A 135 -20.42 -15.46 2.91
N GLU A 136 -20.27 -14.81 4.06
CA GLU A 136 -20.74 -15.29 5.36
C GLU A 136 -22.25 -15.61 5.35
N GLN A 137 -23.08 -14.75 4.76
CA GLN A 137 -24.51 -14.98 4.63
C GLN A 137 -24.86 -16.19 3.76
N ARG A 138 -24.08 -16.49 2.71
CA ARG A 138 -24.27 -17.66 1.87
C ARG A 138 -23.87 -18.95 2.59
N GLU A 139 -22.82 -18.88 3.40
CA GLU A 139 -22.36 -20.03 4.19
C GLU A 139 -23.36 -20.37 5.28
N ASP A 140 -23.91 -19.38 5.99
CA ASP A 140 -24.95 -19.57 7.00
C ASP A 140 -26.21 -20.22 6.39
N VAL A 141 -26.66 -19.76 5.22
CA VAL A 141 -27.82 -20.33 4.53
C VAL A 141 -27.56 -21.75 4.01
N SER A 142 -26.34 -22.04 3.54
CA SER A 142 -25.99 -23.38 3.03
C SER A 142 -25.81 -24.43 4.13
N MET A 143 -25.56 -24.01 5.37
CA MET A 143 -25.42 -24.89 6.54
C MET A 143 -26.77 -25.23 7.21
N ILE A 144 -27.88 -24.60 6.79
CA ILE A 144 -29.22 -24.88 7.31
C ILE A 144 -29.76 -26.13 6.59
N ALA A 145 -29.56 -27.30 7.19
CA ALA A 145 -30.29 -28.50 6.78
C ALA A 145 -31.73 -28.44 7.31
N PRO A 146 -32.74 -28.80 6.48
CA PRO A 146 -34.13 -28.76 6.93
C PRO A 146 -34.34 -29.64 8.19
N GLY A 147 -34.77 -29.03 9.30
CA GLY A 147 -35.09 -29.74 10.55
C GLY A 147 -34.00 -29.77 11.62
N GLN A 148 -32.88 -29.05 11.47
CA GLN A 148 -31.87 -28.89 12.54
C GLN A 148 -31.73 -27.44 12.95
N PHE A 149 -31.98 -27.14 14.23
CA PHE A 149 -31.66 -25.83 14.82
C PHE A 149 -30.17 -25.80 15.11
N ARG A 150 -29.45 -24.85 14.50
CA ARG A 150 -28.04 -24.56 14.82
C ARG A 150 -27.90 -23.09 15.20
N GLU A 151 -27.09 -22.84 16.22
CA GLU A 151 -26.70 -21.47 16.57
C GLU A 151 -25.76 -20.90 15.50
N SER A 152 -26.06 -19.68 15.05
CA SER A 152 -25.15 -18.90 14.20
C SER A 152 -23.84 -18.63 14.94
N ALA A 153 -22.72 -18.67 14.23
CA ALA A 153 -21.39 -18.38 14.76
C ALA A 153 -21.27 -16.97 15.42
N SER A 154 -22.23 -16.09 15.14
CA SER A 154 -22.32 -14.74 15.73
C SER A 154 -23.23 -14.66 16.98
N ALA A 155 -23.76 -15.77 17.49
CA ALA A 155 -24.60 -15.89 18.71
C ALA A 155 -25.83 -14.95 18.77
N THR A 156 -26.25 -14.33 17.66
CA THR A 156 -27.29 -13.29 17.65
C THR A 156 -28.63 -13.79 17.05
N ARG A 157 -28.66 -14.92 16.34
CA ARG A 157 -29.88 -15.47 15.75
C ARG A 157 -29.90 -16.99 15.81
N VAL A 158 -31.02 -17.53 16.29
CA VAL A 158 -31.36 -18.96 16.23
C VAL A 158 -32.32 -19.14 15.04
N PHE A 159 -32.03 -20.05 14.15
CA PHE A 159 -32.91 -20.44 13.01
C PHE A 159 -33.44 -21.83 13.22
#